data_dc46c49906b583ec044cd3e132f30f6d
#
_entry.id   dc46c49906b583ec044cd3e132f30f6d
#
_cell.length_a   1.000
_cell.length_b   1.000
_cell.length_c   1.000
_cell.angle_alpha   90.00
_cell.angle_beta   90.00
_cell.angle_gamma   90.00
#
_symmetry.space_group_name_H-M   'P 1'
#
loop_
_entity.id
_entity.type
_entity.pdbx_description
1 polymer ?
#
loop_
_entity_poly.entity_id
_entity_poly.type
_entity_poly.pdbx_seq_one_letter_code
_entity_poly.pdbx_strand_id
1 'polypeptide(L)'
;MKSQKKNSKGYRGYIFSRKIKGLMIPQKVQNLVIRDYASRKKLFFKLSKVEYSFTKSYLMLKSIVKEIKYLNGLIFYSLNLLPEKKNERISFLNQIINNKKQIHFALEEIVIKNKKELKKIEDIFFVKENSRNI
;
A
#
# COMPACT_ATOMS: atom_id res chain seq x y z
N MET A 1 26.18 0.12 -9.68
CA MET A 1 25.59 0.53 -8.39
C MET A 1 24.93 1.87 -8.47
N LYS A 2 25.67 2.93 -8.74
CA LYS A 2 25.09 4.26 -8.93
C LYS A 2 24.09 4.30 -10.09
N SER A 3 24.36 3.57 -11.16
CA SER A 3 23.46 3.54 -12.32
C SER A 3 22.11 2.91 -11.99
N GLN A 4 22.07 1.87 -11.14
CA GLN A 4 20.83 1.26 -10.73
C GLN A 4 19.98 2.22 -9.92
N LYS A 5 20.59 2.97 -8.98
CA LYS A 5 19.89 3.96 -8.19
C LYS A 5 19.34 5.10 -9.04
N LYS A 6 20.10 5.53 -10.05
CA LYS A 6 19.65 6.56 -10.97
C LYS A 6 18.47 6.11 -11.81
N ASN A 7 18.45 4.83 -12.20
CA ASN A 7 17.39 4.28 -13.04
C ASN A 7 16.19 3.77 -12.25
N SER A 8 16.38 3.54 -10.94
CA SER A 8 15.29 3.09 -10.10
C SER A 8 14.44 4.27 -9.64
N LYS A 9 13.16 4.21 -9.96
CA LYS A 9 12.21 5.21 -9.52
C LYS A 9 11.82 5.01 -8.06
N GLY A 10 11.96 3.80 -7.56
CA GLY A 10 11.70 3.46 -6.19
C GLY A 10 10.23 3.20 -5.87
N TYR A 11 10.00 2.79 -4.62
CA TYR A 11 8.69 2.43 -4.11
C TYR A 11 8.30 3.37 -2.98
N ARG A 12 7.15 4.04 -3.15
CA ARG A 12 6.65 4.97 -2.13
C ARG A 12 5.96 4.20 -1.02
N GLY A 13 6.40 4.43 0.22
CA GLY A 13 5.71 3.86 1.37
C GLY A 13 4.40 4.60 1.65
N TYR A 14 3.46 3.90 2.31
CA TYR A 14 2.19 4.48 2.73
C TYR A 14 1.82 3.96 4.10
N ILE A 15 1.58 4.87 5.03
CA ILE A 15 1.27 4.54 6.43
C ILE A 15 0.12 5.41 6.93
N PHE A 16 -0.46 5.02 8.06
CA PHE A 16 -1.54 5.78 8.70
C PHE A 16 -1.05 6.52 9.93
N SER A 17 -1.67 7.68 10.17
CA SER A 17 -1.52 8.42 11.43
C SER A 17 -2.76 8.24 12.31
N ARG A 18 -3.66 7.32 11.94
CA ARG A 18 -4.88 7.02 12.68
C ARG A 18 -4.96 5.53 12.98
N LYS A 19 -5.96 5.12 13.75
CA LYS A 19 -6.15 3.72 14.11
C LYS A 19 -6.32 2.83 12.88
N ILE A 20 -5.73 1.65 12.95
CA ILE A 20 -5.85 0.60 11.94
C ILE A 20 -6.62 -0.54 12.59
N LYS A 21 -7.85 -0.77 12.14
CA LYS A 21 -8.72 -1.81 12.73
C LYS A 21 -8.80 -1.70 14.25
N GLY A 22 -8.99 -0.48 14.74
CA GLY A 22 -9.16 -0.21 16.15
C GLY A 22 -7.88 -0.11 16.97
N LEU A 23 -6.72 -0.31 16.36
CA LEU A 23 -5.44 -0.26 17.05
C LEU A 23 -4.59 0.89 16.52
N MET A 24 -3.97 1.62 17.44
CA MET A 24 -3.02 2.67 17.08
C MET A 24 -1.64 2.04 16.94
N ILE A 25 -1.18 1.91 15.71
CA ILE A 25 0.16 1.40 15.42
C ILE A 25 1.07 2.61 15.19
N PRO A 26 2.11 2.79 16.01
CA PRO A 26 3.00 3.95 15.84
C PRO A 26 3.58 4.01 14.42
N GLN A 27 3.69 5.23 13.89
CA GLN A 27 4.24 5.41 12.55
C GLN A 27 5.65 4.82 12.44
N LYS A 28 6.42 4.94 13.49
CA LYS A 28 7.78 4.36 13.54
C LYS A 28 7.74 2.85 13.32
N VAL A 29 6.78 2.17 13.93
CA VAL A 29 6.63 0.72 13.78
C VAL A 29 6.22 0.38 12.35
N GLN A 30 5.25 1.10 11.80
CA GLN A 30 4.82 0.89 10.42
C GLN A 30 5.99 1.04 9.45
N ASN A 31 6.79 2.09 9.63
CA ASN A 31 7.95 2.33 8.77
C ASN A 31 9.03 1.26 8.93
N LEU A 32 9.23 0.75 10.14
CA LEU A 32 10.18 -0.34 10.36
C LEU A 32 9.78 -1.59 9.58
N VAL A 33 8.49 -1.92 9.60
CA VAL A 33 7.98 -3.08 8.86
C VAL A 33 8.17 -2.89 7.36
N ILE A 34 7.85 -1.70 6.85
CA ILE A 34 8.04 -1.41 5.42
C ILE A 34 9.51 -1.49 5.03
N ARG A 35 10.39 -0.88 5.83
CA ARG A 35 11.82 -0.88 5.52
C ARG A 35 12.43 -2.27 5.54
N ASP A 36 12.03 -3.07 6.52
CA ASP A 36 12.50 -4.45 6.60
C ASP A 36 12.05 -5.23 5.36
N TYR A 37 10.78 -5.10 5.00
CA TYR A 37 10.25 -5.74 3.80
C TYR A 37 11.02 -5.30 2.56
N ALA A 38 11.18 -4.00 2.37
CA ALA A 38 11.87 -3.46 1.20
C ALA A 38 13.32 -3.96 1.12
N SER A 39 13.99 -4.02 2.26
CA SER A 39 15.37 -4.50 2.31
C SER A 39 15.46 -5.98 1.92
N ARG A 40 14.59 -6.81 2.47
CA ARG A 40 14.57 -8.24 2.14
C ARG A 40 14.21 -8.50 0.68
N LYS A 41 13.34 -7.69 0.10
CA LYS A 41 12.93 -7.84 -1.29
C LYS A 41 13.79 -7.04 -2.26
N LYS A 42 14.80 -6.34 -1.75
CA LYS A 42 15.72 -5.52 -2.55
C LYS A 42 14.98 -4.45 -3.36
N LEU A 43 14.01 -3.82 -2.73
CA LEU A 43 13.25 -2.71 -3.32
C LEU A 43 13.85 -1.39 -2.83
N PHE A 44 13.99 -0.43 -3.75
CA PHE A 44 14.47 0.90 -3.37
C PHE A 44 13.31 1.66 -2.71
N PHE A 45 13.42 1.86 -1.39
CA PHE A 45 12.38 2.48 -0.60
C PHE A 45 12.46 4.01 -0.68
N LYS A 46 11.34 4.64 -0.97
CA LYS A 46 11.18 6.09 -0.84
C LYS A 46 10.36 6.37 0.41
N LEU A 47 10.64 7.50 1.04
CA LEU A 47 9.99 7.88 2.29
C LEU A 47 8.48 7.70 2.21
N SER A 48 7.89 7.20 3.29
CA SER A 48 6.45 6.99 3.35
C SER A 48 5.69 8.30 3.36
N LYS A 49 4.55 8.31 2.65
CA LYS A 49 3.54 9.34 2.84
C LYS A 49 2.59 8.88 3.94
N VAL A 50 2.23 9.83 4.79
CA VAL A 50 1.40 9.57 5.97
C VAL A 50 0.00 10.12 5.69
N GLU A 51 -1.01 9.25 5.76
CA GLU A 51 -2.38 9.71 5.56
C GLU A 51 -2.83 10.60 6.70
N TYR A 52 -3.69 11.55 6.41
CA TYR A 52 -4.25 12.45 7.41
C TYR A 52 -5.02 11.67 8.48
N SER A 53 -5.02 12.20 9.70
CA SER A 53 -5.60 11.49 10.84
C SER A 53 -7.12 11.52 10.89
N PHE A 54 -7.78 12.46 10.18
CA PHE A 54 -9.23 12.51 10.23
C PHE A 54 -9.86 11.34 9.48
N THR A 55 -11.01 10.92 9.97
CA THR A 55 -11.66 9.68 9.56
C THR A 55 -11.91 9.59 8.06
N LYS A 56 -11.58 8.44 7.50
CA LYS A 56 -11.81 8.10 6.08
C LYS A 56 -11.12 9.00 5.08
N SER A 57 -10.07 9.72 5.52
CA SER A 57 -9.27 10.49 4.58
C SER A 57 -8.39 9.56 3.74
N TYR A 58 -8.34 9.82 2.44
CA TYR A 58 -7.42 9.16 1.52
C TYR A 58 -6.77 10.19 0.60
N LEU A 59 -6.65 11.43 1.09
CA LEU A 59 -6.08 12.53 0.30
C LEU A 59 -4.62 12.28 -0.06
N MET A 60 -3.84 11.74 0.89
CA MET A 60 -2.44 11.43 0.61
C MET A 60 -2.32 10.26 -0.35
N LEU A 61 -3.24 9.28 -0.25
CA LEU A 61 -3.26 8.17 -1.20
C LEU A 61 -3.51 8.68 -2.61
N LYS A 62 -4.44 9.62 -2.77
CA LYS A 62 -4.71 10.25 -4.06
C LYS A 62 -3.49 10.99 -4.59
N SER A 63 -2.72 11.62 -3.71
CA SER A 63 -1.50 12.31 -4.13
C SER A 63 -0.45 11.32 -4.65
N ILE A 64 -0.40 10.12 -4.07
CA ILE A 64 0.51 9.08 -4.52
C ILE A 64 0.15 8.63 -5.94
N VAL A 65 -1.14 8.50 -6.22
CA VAL A 65 -1.60 8.14 -7.56
C VAL A 65 -1.11 9.15 -8.59
N LYS A 66 -1.10 10.43 -8.23
CA LYS A 66 -0.61 11.48 -9.14
C LYS A 66 0.88 11.34 -9.45
N GLU A 67 1.68 10.79 -8.54
CA GLU A 67 3.11 10.61 -8.78
C GLU A 67 3.47 9.23 -9.32
N ILE A 68 2.48 8.38 -9.60
CA ILE A 68 2.72 6.97 -9.93
C ILE A 68 3.65 6.76 -11.13
N LYS A 69 3.64 7.67 -12.07
CA LYS A 69 4.52 7.61 -13.24
C LYS A 69 6.00 7.64 -12.86
N TYR A 70 6.32 8.25 -11.73
CA TYR A 70 7.67 8.45 -11.27
C TYR A 70 8.09 7.40 -10.25
N LEU A 71 7.28 6.35 -10.06
CA LEU A 71 7.53 5.30 -9.10
C LEU A 71 7.58 3.95 -9.79
N ASN A 72 8.25 2.98 -9.16
CA ASN A 72 8.15 1.58 -9.56
C ASN A 72 6.90 0.95 -8.98
N GLY A 73 6.43 1.46 -7.86
CA GLY A 73 5.25 0.95 -7.19
C GLY A 73 5.10 1.52 -5.80
N LEU A 74 4.30 0.83 -5.00
CA LEU A 74 3.96 1.26 -3.64
C LEU A 74 4.25 0.14 -2.66
N ILE A 75 4.57 0.52 -1.42
CA ILE A 75 4.64 -0.42 -0.30
C ILE A 75 3.76 0.12 0.81
N PHE A 76 2.63 -0.53 1.04
CA PHE A 76 1.74 -0.24 2.15
C PHE A 76 2.23 -0.99 3.39
N TYR A 77 2.08 -0.37 4.57
CA TYR A 77 2.32 -1.11 5.80
C TYR A 77 1.47 -2.38 5.85
N SER A 78 0.19 -2.28 5.52
CA SER A 78 -0.75 -3.39 5.58
C SER A 78 -1.86 -3.18 4.54
N LEU A 79 -2.46 -4.28 4.08
CA LEU A 79 -3.62 -4.19 3.20
C LEU A 79 -4.83 -3.56 3.92
N ASN A 80 -4.79 -3.50 5.24
CA ASN A 80 -5.83 -2.80 6.01
C ASN A 80 -5.82 -1.28 5.82
N LEU A 81 -4.81 -0.74 5.15
CA LEU A 81 -4.77 0.69 4.81
C LEU A 81 -5.50 1.01 3.50
N LEU A 82 -5.94 0.00 2.77
CA LEU A 82 -6.72 0.21 1.55
C LEU A 82 -8.09 0.81 1.88
N PRO A 83 -8.70 1.56 0.96
CA PRO A 83 -10.05 2.07 1.16
C PRO A 83 -11.02 0.95 1.54
N GLU A 84 -11.87 1.23 2.53
CA GLU A 84 -12.82 0.24 3.01
C GLU A 84 -13.94 -0.02 2.01
N LYS A 85 -14.37 1.02 1.28
CA LYS A 85 -15.41 0.87 0.28
C LYS A 85 -14.87 0.12 -0.92
N LYS A 86 -15.57 -0.94 -1.30
CA LYS A 86 -15.15 -1.82 -2.39
C LYS A 86 -14.87 -1.06 -3.68
N ASN A 87 -15.77 -0.15 -4.07
CA ASN A 87 -15.63 0.60 -5.30
C ASN A 87 -14.37 1.48 -5.31
N GLU A 88 -14.11 2.15 -4.19
CA GLU A 88 -12.92 2.99 -4.05
C GLU A 88 -11.66 2.16 -4.07
N ARG A 89 -11.68 1.02 -3.39
CA ARG A 89 -10.53 0.12 -3.32
C ARG A 89 -10.18 -0.43 -4.69
N ILE A 90 -11.17 -0.94 -5.41
CA ILE A 90 -10.96 -1.50 -6.74
C ILE A 90 -10.49 -0.44 -7.71
N SER A 91 -11.09 0.75 -7.66
CA SER A 91 -10.69 1.87 -8.50
C SER A 91 -9.23 2.24 -8.29
N PHE A 92 -8.82 2.35 -7.04
CA PHE A 92 -7.43 2.65 -6.70
C PHE A 92 -6.47 1.58 -7.23
N LEU A 93 -6.77 0.31 -6.94
CA LEU A 93 -5.90 -0.79 -7.37
C LEU A 93 -5.78 -0.87 -8.88
N ASN A 94 -6.89 -0.66 -9.59
CA ASN A 94 -6.88 -0.65 -11.05
C ASN A 94 -6.00 0.48 -11.61
N GLN A 95 -6.02 1.65 -10.99
CA GLN A 95 -5.20 2.77 -11.45
C GLN A 95 -3.71 2.40 -11.37
N ILE A 96 -3.30 1.74 -10.30
CA ILE A 96 -1.91 1.35 -10.13
C ILE A 96 -1.52 0.28 -11.16
N ILE A 97 -2.35 -0.73 -11.30
CA ILE A 97 -2.07 -1.85 -12.20
C ILE A 97 -2.11 -1.42 -13.66
N ASN A 98 -3.05 -0.56 -14.03
CA ASN A 98 -3.13 -0.05 -15.39
C ASN A 98 -1.89 0.76 -15.79
N ASN A 99 -1.21 1.34 -14.80
CA ASN A 99 0.06 2.01 -15.03
C ASN A 99 1.24 1.04 -14.99
N LYS A 100 0.98 -0.25 -14.90
CA LYS A 100 1.99 -1.33 -14.86
C LYS A 100 2.91 -1.22 -13.65
N LYS A 101 2.36 -0.80 -12.52
CA LYS A 101 3.11 -0.67 -11.27
C LYS A 101 2.66 -1.76 -10.30
N GLN A 102 3.49 -2.01 -9.28
CA GLN A 102 3.22 -3.03 -8.27
C GLN A 102 2.78 -2.38 -6.96
N ILE A 103 1.96 -3.11 -6.20
CA ILE A 103 1.62 -2.74 -4.84
C ILE A 103 2.02 -3.87 -3.92
N HIS A 104 2.86 -3.54 -2.94
CA HIS A 104 3.29 -4.48 -1.92
C HIS A 104 2.61 -4.17 -0.60
N PHE A 105 2.26 -5.20 0.15
CA PHE A 105 1.70 -5.07 1.49
C PHE A 105 2.66 -5.74 2.44
N ALA A 106 3.45 -4.92 3.16
CA ALA A 106 4.60 -5.41 3.90
C ALA A 106 4.24 -6.39 5.03
N LEU A 107 3.22 -6.04 5.83
CA LEU A 107 2.85 -6.88 6.97
C LEU A 107 2.39 -8.27 6.53
N GLU A 108 1.58 -8.34 5.48
CA GLU A 108 1.05 -9.61 4.98
C GLU A 108 1.97 -10.29 3.96
N GLU A 109 3.00 -9.58 3.52
CA GLU A 109 3.94 -10.05 2.50
C GLU A 109 3.24 -10.50 1.21
N ILE A 110 2.31 -9.66 0.76
CA ILE A 110 1.56 -9.88 -0.48
C ILE A 110 1.97 -8.82 -1.49
N VAL A 111 2.07 -9.21 -2.76
CA VAL A 111 2.31 -8.26 -3.85
C VAL A 111 1.25 -8.46 -4.94
N ILE A 112 0.74 -7.34 -5.46
CA ILE A 112 -0.23 -7.34 -6.55
C ILE A 112 0.43 -6.71 -7.77
N LYS A 113 0.54 -7.48 -8.85
CA LYS A 113 1.22 -7.08 -10.08
C LYS A 113 0.30 -6.98 -11.28
N ASN A 114 -0.86 -7.64 -11.23
CA ASN A 114 -1.78 -7.71 -12.37
C ASN A 114 -3.22 -7.85 -11.90
N LYS A 115 -4.15 -7.77 -12.84
CA LYS A 115 -5.58 -7.82 -12.54
C LYS A 115 -6.04 -9.15 -11.95
N LYS A 116 -5.41 -10.25 -12.30
CA LYS A 116 -5.78 -11.54 -11.75
C LYS A 116 -5.57 -11.60 -10.24
N GLU A 117 -4.57 -10.90 -9.77
CA GLU A 117 -4.24 -10.90 -8.35
C GLU A 117 -5.15 -9.98 -7.52
N LEU A 118 -5.90 -9.10 -8.18
CA LEU A 118 -6.89 -8.26 -7.49
C LEU A 118 -7.93 -9.11 -6.77
N LYS A 119 -8.28 -10.25 -7.34
CA LYS A 119 -9.26 -11.12 -6.72
C LYS A 119 -8.80 -11.59 -5.34
N LYS A 120 -7.52 -11.84 -5.17
CA LYS A 120 -6.96 -12.23 -3.87
C LYS A 120 -7.30 -11.22 -2.79
N ILE A 121 -7.16 -9.94 -3.12
CA ILE A 121 -7.44 -8.87 -2.17
C ILE A 121 -8.92 -8.85 -1.82
N GLU A 122 -9.80 -8.94 -2.83
CA GLU A 122 -11.23 -8.91 -2.59
C GLU A 122 -11.70 -10.15 -1.81
N ASP A 123 -11.09 -11.29 -2.04
CA ASP A 123 -11.39 -12.49 -1.27
C ASP A 123 -11.02 -12.30 0.21
N ILE A 124 -9.87 -11.69 0.48
CA ILE A 124 -9.44 -11.41 1.85
C ILE A 124 -10.42 -10.44 2.54
N PHE A 125 -10.84 -9.38 1.86
CA PHE A 125 -11.79 -8.44 2.42
C PHE A 125 -13.15 -9.08 2.65
N PHE A 126 -13.58 -9.93 1.74
CA PHE A 126 -14.83 -10.67 1.87
C PHE A 126 -14.81 -11.55 3.12
N VAL A 127 -13.74 -12.31 3.32
CA VAL A 127 -13.60 -13.17 4.51
C VAL A 127 -13.62 -12.35 5.79
N LYS A 128 -12.91 -11.22 5.82
CA LYS A 128 -12.89 -10.34 6.99
C LYS A 128 -14.28 -9.81 7.34
N GLU A 129 -15.03 -9.37 6.34
CA GLU A 129 -16.38 -8.85 6.55
C GLU A 129 -17.32 -9.93 7.08
N ASN A 130 -17.23 -11.12 6.54
CA ASN A 130 -18.09 -12.22 6.96
C ASN A 130 -17.70 -12.75 8.34
N SER A 131 -16.42 -12.72 8.69
CA SER A 131 -15.96 -13.13 10.03
C SER A 131 -16.53 -12.23 11.13
N ARG A 132 -16.77 -10.96 10.84
CA ARG A 132 -17.35 -10.03 11.81
C ARG A 132 -18.81 -10.33 12.13
N ASN A 133 -19.49 -11.00 11.24
CA ASN A 133 -20.92 -11.29 11.38
C ASN A 133 -21.18 -12.63 12.09
N ILE A 134 -20.13 -13.33 12.44
CA ILE A 134 -20.21 -14.55 13.23
C ILE A 134 -20.02 -14.23 14.72
#